data_bdb05b4d144c599aae0f97172369ead0
#
_entry.id   bdb05b4d144c599aae0f97172369ead0
#
_cell.length_a   1.000
_cell.length_b   1.000
_cell.length_c   1.000
_cell.angle_alpha   90.00
_cell.angle_beta   90.00
_cell.angle_gamma   90.00
#
_symmetry.space_group_name_H-M   'P 1'
#
loop_
_entity.id
_entity.type
_entity.pdbx_description
1 polymer ?
#
loop_
_entity_poly.entity_id
_entity_poly.type
_entity_poly.pdbx_seq_one_letter_code
_entity_poly.pdbx_strand_id
1 'polypeptide(L)'
;MNKTIKKLNITMIIGILAVWVSGSLFHFVYDWTGKNTFAGLFFPTNESTWEHMKLAFLPMNLYGIYTWYALKDRYEASGFAVLLGANVATWAIPFLYYTYMGVLGFSKMWLDIATFFVAVLTGFAVEYHVLRLSLIHISEPTR
;
A
#
# COMPACT_ATOMS: atom_id res chain seq x y z
N MET A 1 -9.63 -16.81 -19.13
CA MET A 1 -9.05 -15.60 -18.50
C MET A 1 -7.74 -15.24 -19.20
N ASN A 2 -7.62 -14.01 -19.69
CA ASN A 2 -6.42 -13.53 -20.41
C ASN A 2 -5.16 -13.65 -19.51
N LYS A 3 -4.04 -14.15 -20.08
CA LYS A 3 -2.76 -14.32 -19.34
C LYS A 3 -2.29 -13.03 -18.64
N THR A 4 -2.52 -11.88 -19.26
CA THR A 4 -2.18 -10.56 -18.73
C THR A 4 -2.97 -10.25 -17.45
N ILE A 5 -4.28 -10.48 -17.44
CA ILE A 5 -5.13 -10.25 -16.26
C ILE A 5 -4.78 -11.24 -15.14
N LYS A 6 -4.47 -12.50 -15.49
CA LYS A 6 -4.02 -13.47 -14.48
C LYS A 6 -2.73 -13.02 -13.80
N LYS A 7 -1.76 -12.53 -14.58
CA LYS A 7 -0.51 -11.98 -14.02
C LYS A 7 -0.79 -10.80 -13.10
N LEU A 8 -1.64 -9.84 -13.51
CA LEU A 8 -2.03 -8.71 -12.68
C LEU A 8 -2.63 -9.17 -11.35
N ASN A 9 -3.64 -10.05 -11.39
CA ASN A 9 -4.30 -10.54 -10.18
C ASN A 9 -3.33 -11.20 -9.21
N ILE A 10 -2.43 -12.05 -9.71
CA ILE A 10 -1.40 -12.70 -8.88
C ILE A 10 -0.45 -11.67 -8.28
N THR A 11 0.01 -10.70 -9.06
CA THR A 11 0.89 -9.62 -8.57
C THR A 11 0.21 -8.83 -7.44
N MET A 12 -1.08 -8.47 -7.59
CA MET A 12 -1.81 -7.75 -6.54
C MET A 12 -1.98 -8.57 -5.27
N ILE A 13 -2.36 -9.84 -5.37
CA ILE A 13 -2.53 -10.72 -4.19
C ILE A 13 -1.20 -10.90 -3.45
N ILE A 14 -0.12 -11.19 -4.16
CA ILE A 14 1.21 -11.31 -3.56
C ILE A 14 1.61 -9.98 -2.91
N GLY A 15 1.33 -8.85 -3.55
CA GLY A 15 1.62 -7.51 -3.03
C GLY A 15 0.90 -7.21 -1.72
N ILE A 16 -0.40 -7.50 -1.65
CA ILE A 16 -1.19 -7.33 -0.43
C ILE A 16 -0.56 -8.12 0.72
N LEU A 17 -0.26 -9.40 0.51
CA LEU A 17 0.36 -10.26 1.53
C LEU A 17 1.76 -9.78 1.91
N ALA A 18 2.59 -9.42 0.93
CA ALA A 18 3.95 -8.93 1.16
C ALA A 18 3.95 -7.63 1.98
N VAL A 19 3.07 -6.68 1.64
CA VAL A 19 2.96 -5.40 2.35
C VAL A 19 2.40 -5.60 3.76
N TRP A 20 1.42 -6.47 3.96
CA TRP A 20 0.90 -6.77 5.29
C TRP A 20 1.97 -7.37 6.19
N VAL A 21 2.73 -8.35 5.69
CA VAL A 21 3.79 -8.98 6.47
C VAL A 21 4.94 -8.00 6.74
N SER A 22 5.46 -7.34 5.71
CA SER A 22 6.58 -6.41 5.87
C SER A 22 6.20 -5.18 6.70
N GLY A 23 5.02 -4.58 6.49
CA GLY A 23 4.55 -3.46 7.30
C GLY A 23 4.38 -3.84 8.77
N SER A 24 3.83 -5.03 9.07
CA SER A 24 3.75 -5.51 10.44
C SER A 24 5.14 -5.73 11.08
N LEU A 25 6.11 -6.25 10.33
CA LEU A 25 7.48 -6.41 10.81
C LEU A 25 8.19 -5.07 10.99
N PHE A 26 7.96 -4.11 10.11
CA PHE A 26 8.56 -2.77 10.15
C PHE A 26 8.20 -1.99 11.42
N HIS A 27 7.08 -2.34 12.05
CA HIS A 27 6.69 -1.78 13.34
C HIS A 27 7.74 -2.02 14.43
N PHE A 28 8.50 -3.11 14.36
CA PHE A 28 9.48 -3.49 15.36
C PHE A 28 10.93 -3.14 15.00
N VAL A 29 11.21 -2.76 13.75
CA VAL A 29 12.58 -2.58 13.25
C VAL A 29 13.33 -1.48 14.02
N TYR A 30 12.66 -0.41 14.41
CA TYR A 30 13.29 0.67 15.16
C TYR A 30 13.84 0.18 16.51
N ASP A 31 13.08 -0.63 17.22
CA ASP A 31 13.53 -1.24 18.49
C ASP A 31 14.63 -2.28 18.25
N TRP A 32 14.51 -3.13 17.23
CA TRP A 32 15.53 -4.14 16.88
C TRP A 32 16.88 -3.54 16.49
N THR A 33 16.88 -2.34 15.94
CA THR A 33 18.10 -1.61 15.57
C THR A 33 18.70 -0.78 16.71
N GLY A 34 18.21 -0.97 17.92
CA GLY A 34 18.67 -0.22 19.10
C GLY A 34 18.29 1.25 19.07
N LYS A 35 17.13 1.57 18.46
CA LYS A 35 16.60 2.94 18.31
C LYS A 35 17.54 3.84 17.52
N ASN A 36 18.12 3.30 16.47
CA ASN A 36 19.03 4.02 15.59
C ASN A 36 18.30 5.14 14.84
N THR A 37 18.86 6.34 14.83
CA THR A 37 18.28 7.53 14.19
C THR A 37 18.03 7.31 12.69
N PHE A 38 18.92 6.63 12.00
CA PHE A 38 18.74 6.33 10.57
C PHE A 38 17.56 5.38 10.33
N ALA A 39 17.38 4.36 11.17
CA ALA A 39 16.21 3.49 11.13
C ALA A 39 14.92 4.28 11.38
N GLY A 40 14.93 5.25 12.31
CA GLY A 40 13.78 6.10 12.60
C GLY A 40 13.30 6.99 11.46
N LEU A 41 14.11 7.20 10.42
CA LEU A 41 13.65 7.89 9.21
C LEU A 41 12.65 7.06 8.39
N PHE A 42 12.78 5.74 8.41
CA PHE A 42 12.02 4.82 7.58
C PHE A 42 10.97 4.01 8.35
N PHE A 43 11.21 3.77 9.63
CA PHE A 43 10.36 2.93 10.48
C PHE A 43 9.74 3.75 11.61
N PRO A 44 8.56 3.36 12.12
CA PRO A 44 7.92 4.05 13.22
C PRO A 44 8.81 4.12 14.46
N THR A 45 8.91 5.31 15.03
CA THR A 45 9.68 5.57 16.27
C THR A 45 8.81 5.64 17.52
N ASN A 46 7.51 5.78 17.34
CA ASN A 46 6.50 5.87 18.39
C ASN A 46 5.12 5.45 17.84
N GLU A 47 4.13 5.36 18.73
CA GLU A 47 2.76 4.91 18.43
C GLU A 47 1.86 6.01 17.82
N SER A 48 2.42 7.10 17.29
CA SER A 48 1.60 8.14 16.64
C SER A 48 1.06 7.67 15.30
N THR A 49 -0.12 8.12 14.93
CA THR A 49 -0.75 7.81 13.63
C THR A 49 0.13 8.23 12.45
N TRP A 50 0.87 9.33 12.59
CA TRP A 50 1.81 9.81 11.57
C TRP A 50 2.99 8.88 11.34
N GLU A 51 3.53 8.30 12.41
CA GLU A 51 4.59 7.30 12.30
C GLU A 51 4.09 6.00 11.66
N HIS A 52 2.85 5.61 11.95
CA HIS A 52 2.23 4.41 11.35
C HIS A 52 1.99 4.55 9.84
N MET A 53 1.93 5.76 9.29
CA MET A 53 1.88 5.95 7.83
C MET A 53 3.10 5.33 7.12
N LYS A 54 4.27 5.27 7.76
CA LYS A 54 5.48 4.64 7.23
C LYS A 54 5.29 3.14 6.97
N LEU A 55 4.42 2.47 7.75
CA LEU A 55 4.13 1.04 7.63
C LEU A 55 3.41 0.68 6.32
N ALA A 56 2.67 1.62 5.73
CA ALA A 56 2.10 1.44 4.40
C ALA A 56 2.99 2.08 3.32
N PHE A 57 3.48 3.29 3.55
CA PHE A 57 4.24 4.05 2.55
C PHE A 57 5.48 3.29 2.06
N LEU A 58 6.34 2.86 2.96
CA LEU A 58 7.61 2.24 2.58
C LEU A 58 7.42 0.89 1.87
N PRO A 59 6.70 -0.09 2.43
CA PRO A 59 6.57 -1.38 1.78
C PRO A 59 5.73 -1.33 0.49
N MET A 60 4.72 -0.46 0.40
CA MET A 60 3.98 -0.29 -0.85
C MET A 60 4.84 0.29 -1.97
N ASN A 61 5.70 1.28 -1.67
CA ASN A 61 6.60 1.81 -2.69
C ASN A 61 7.69 0.79 -3.08
N LEU A 62 8.25 0.04 -2.13
CA LEU A 62 9.21 -1.02 -2.43
C LEU A 62 8.60 -2.13 -3.29
N TYR A 63 7.41 -2.61 -2.93
CA TYR A 63 6.70 -3.58 -3.75
C TYR A 63 6.25 -2.97 -5.08
N GLY A 64 5.90 -1.70 -5.09
CA GLY A 64 5.51 -0.93 -6.26
C GLY A 64 6.60 -0.87 -7.33
N ILE A 65 7.87 -0.78 -6.96
CA ILE A 65 9.00 -0.88 -7.90
C ILE A 65 8.95 -2.23 -8.64
N TYR A 66 8.71 -3.33 -7.92
CA TYR A 66 8.54 -4.64 -8.53
C TYR A 66 7.32 -4.69 -9.44
N THR A 67 6.17 -4.19 -8.99
CA THR A 67 4.93 -4.14 -9.78
C THR A 67 5.12 -3.35 -11.07
N TRP A 68 5.72 -2.17 -10.96
CA TRP A 68 6.04 -1.34 -12.13
C TRP A 68 6.91 -2.10 -13.13
N TYR A 69 8.01 -2.68 -12.67
CA TYR A 69 8.92 -3.44 -13.53
C TYR A 69 8.26 -4.65 -14.19
N ALA A 70 7.41 -5.36 -13.44
CA ALA A 70 6.71 -6.55 -13.90
C ALA A 70 5.60 -6.27 -14.93
N LEU A 71 5.01 -5.05 -14.89
CA LEU A 71 3.80 -4.71 -15.64
C LEU A 71 3.98 -3.58 -16.67
N LYS A 72 5.09 -2.83 -16.65
CA LYS A 72 5.30 -1.63 -17.51
C LYS A 72 5.12 -1.88 -19.00
N ASP A 73 5.47 -3.08 -19.50
CA ASP A 73 5.35 -3.42 -20.92
C ASP A 73 3.91 -3.72 -21.37
N ARG A 74 2.96 -3.81 -20.43
CA ARG A 74 1.55 -4.16 -20.65
C ARG A 74 0.57 -3.10 -20.16
N TYR A 75 1.04 -2.18 -19.31
CA TYR A 75 0.21 -1.17 -18.66
C TYR A 75 0.99 0.15 -18.64
N GLU A 76 0.64 1.08 -19.54
CA GLU A 76 1.32 2.38 -19.64
C GLU A 76 1.25 3.19 -18.34
N ALA A 77 0.11 3.13 -17.67
CA ALA A 77 -0.10 3.84 -16.40
C ALA A 77 0.50 3.13 -15.17
N SER A 78 1.36 2.08 -15.36
CA SER A 78 1.85 1.28 -14.22
C SER A 78 2.60 2.10 -13.16
N GLY A 79 3.45 3.04 -13.57
CA GLY A 79 4.15 3.93 -12.63
C GLY A 79 3.20 4.83 -11.85
N PHE A 80 2.23 5.44 -12.54
CA PHE A 80 1.21 6.28 -11.90
C PHE A 80 0.32 5.47 -10.95
N ALA A 81 -0.11 4.28 -11.38
CA ALA A 81 -0.96 3.41 -10.58
C ALA A 81 -0.30 3.03 -9.24
N VAL A 82 0.97 2.63 -9.29
CA VAL A 82 1.77 2.29 -8.11
C VAL A 82 1.88 3.48 -7.15
N LEU A 83 2.28 4.64 -7.65
CA LEU A 83 2.43 5.84 -6.81
C LEU A 83 1.10 6.28 -6.21
N LEU A 84 0.02 6.25 -7.00
CA LEU A 84 -1.30 6.61 -6.51
C LEU A 84 -1.78 5.62 -5.45
N GLY A 85 -1.65 4.32 -5.68
CA GLY A 85 -2.03 3.28 -4.72
C GLY A 85 -1.29 3.41 -3.39
N ALA A 86 0.04 3.62 -3.43
CA ALA A 86 0.86 3.81 -2.24
C ALA A 86 0.44 5.07 -1.45
N ASN A 87 0.18 6.18 -2.14
CA ASN A 87 -0.29 7.41 -1.48
C ASN A 87 -1.69 7.24 -0.89
N VAL A 88 -2.62 6.60 -1.60
CA VAL A 88 -3.97 6.34 -1.09
C VAL A 88 -3.91 5.47 0.17
N ALA A 89 -3.12 4.38 0.19
CA ALA A 89 -2.95 3.56 1.38
C ALA A 89 -2.37 4.37 2.54
N THR A 90 -1.35 5.17 2.29
CA THR A 90 -0.68 5.98 3.31
C THR A 90 -1.65 6.96 3.97
N TRP A 91 -2.43 7.70 3.18
CA TRP A 91 -3.40 8.68 3.70
C TRP A 91 -4.68 8.04 4.24
N ALA A 92 -5.02 6.83 3.82
CA ALA A 92 -6.14 6.10 4.39
C ALA A 92 -5.93 5.75 5.87
N ILE A 93 -4.69 5.58 6.34
CA ILE A 93 -4.39 5.29 7.75
C ILE A 93 -4.92 6.41 8.66
N PRO A 94 -4.47 7.67 8.56
CA PRO A 94 -4.99 8.73 9.43
C PRO A 94 -6.48 9.00 9.20
N PHE A 95 -6.95 8.92 7.95
CA PHE A 95 -8.37 9.10 7.66
C PHE A 95 -9.25 8.09 8.39
N LEU A 96 -8.95 6.81 8.29
CA LEU A 96 -9.71 5.75 8.96
C LEU A 96 -9.55 5.84 10.47
N TYR A 97 -8.34 6.06 10.96
CA TYR A 97 -8.05 6.18 12.39
C TYR A 97 -8.89 7.30 13.03
N TYR A 98 -8.80 8.51 12.51
CA TYR A 98 -9.54 9.65 13.08
C TYR A 98 -11.04 9.54 12.86
N THR A 99 -11.49 8.87 11.80
CA THR A 99 -12.91 8.60 11.58
C THR A 99 -13.47 7.69 12.66
N TYR A 100 -12.86 6.52 12.88
CA TYR A 100 -13.38 5.60 13.90
C TYR A 100 -13.24 6.17 15.31
N MET A 101 -12.13 6.86 15.61
CA MET A 101 -11.92 7.54 16.88
C MET A 101 -12.98 8.61 17.14
N GLY A 102 -13.34 9.39 16.12
CA GLY A 102 -14.40 10.41 16.23
C GLY A 102 -15.77 9.82 16.47
N VAL A 103 -16.06 8.63 15.90
CA VAL A 103 -17.35 7.95 16.06
C VAL A 103 -17.44 7.18 17.38
N LEU A 104 -16.41 6.44 17.75
CA LEU A 104 -16.42 5.54 18.91
C LEU A 104 -15.96 6.21 20.21
N GLY A 105 -15.15 7.27 20.11
CA GLY A 105 -14.59 7.98 21.26
C GLY A 105 -13.45 7.22 21.98
N PHE A 106 -12.97 6.11 21.43
CA PHE A 106 -11.86 5.33 22.00
C PHE A 106 -11.06 4.63 20.90
N SER A 107 -9.79 4.31 21.19
CA SER A 107 -8.98 3.43 20.35
C SER A 107 -8.84 2.04 20.97
N LYS A 108 -8.65 1.04 20.12
CA LYS A 108 -8.33 -0.34 20.48
C LYS A 108 -7.30 -0.88 19.49
N MET A 109 -6.29 -1.56 20.00
CA MET A 109 -5.19 -2.12 19.20
C MET A 109 -5.69 -2.94 17.98
N TRP A 110 -6.75 -3.73 18.12
CA TRP A 110 -7.28 -4.49 17.00
C TRP A 110 -7.94 -3.62 15.92
N LEU A 111 -8.52 -2.45 16.31
CA LEU A 111 -9.03 -1.45 15.34
C LEU A 111 -7.88 -0.77 14.59
N ASP A 112 -6.77 -0.48 15.30
CA ASP A 112 -5.59 0.12 14.69
C ASP A 112 -4.94 -0.84 13.68
N ILE A 113 -4.86 -2.13 14.03
CA ILE A 113 -4.39 -3.18 13.11
C ILE A 113 -5.34 -3.31 11.91
N ALA A 114 -6.66 -3.33 12.14
CA ALA A 114 -7.66 -3.40 11.08
C ALA A 114 -7.57 -2.18 10.15
N THR A 115 -7.34 -0.99 10.70
CA THR A 115 -7.11 0.24 9.93
C THR A 115 -5.95 0.10 8.95
N PHE A 116 -4.81 -0.46 9.41
CA PHE A 116 -3.66 -0.73 8.54
C PHE A 116 -4.02 -1.70 7.41
N PHE A 117 -4.66 -2.82 7.71
CA PHE A 117 -5.05 -3.79 6.69
C PHE A 117 -6.04 -3.21 5.67
N VAL A 118 -7.05 -2.48 6.12
CA VAL A 118 -8.03 -1.83 5.24
C VAL A 118 -7.36 -0.76 4.38
N ALA A 119 -6.44 0.03 4.93
CA ALA A 119 -5.70 1.04 4.19
C ALA A 119 -4.88 0.43 3.05
N VAL A 120 -4.15 -0.66 3.30
CA VAL A 120 -3.38 -1.39 2.29
C VAL A 120 -4.30 -1.96 1.20
N LEU A 121 -5.41 -2.58 1.58
CA LEU A 121 -6.41 -3.08 0.60
C LEU A 121 -6.95 -1.97 -0.28
N THR A 122 -7.25 -0.81 0.30
CA THR A 122 -7.75 0.36 -0.45
C THR A 122 -6.71 0.84 -1.47
N GLY A 123 -5.44 0.94 -1.08
CA GLY A 123 -4.35 1.30 -1.97
C GLY A 123 -4.20 0.34 -3.15
N PHE A 124 -4.16 -0.97 -2.90
CA PHE A 124 -4.09 -1.97 -3.96
C PHE A 124 -5.35 -2.02 -4.82
N ALA A 125 -6.53 -1.75 -4.27
CA ALA A 125 -7.77 -1.65 -5.05
C ALA A 125 -7.71 -0.49 -6.05
N VAL A 126 -7.21 0.67 -5.63
CA VAL A 126 -7.01 1.83 -6.51
C VAL A 126 -5.96 1.53 -7.58
N GLU A 127 -4.80 0.98 -7.19
CA GLU A 127 -3.75 0.55 -8.12
C GLU A 127 -4.29 -0.42 -9.18
N TYR A 128 -4.99 -1.46 -8.75
CA TYR A 128 -5.62 -2.43 -9.64
C TYR A 128 -6.61 -1.78 -10.62
N HIS A 129 -7.45 -0.87 -10.12
CA HIS A 129 -8.46 -0.19 -10.93
C HIS A 129 -7.81 0.69 -12.02
N VAL A 130 -6.80 1.45 -11.67
CA VAL A 130 -6.04 2.28 -12.63
C VAL A 130 -5.36 1.43 -13.69
N LEU A 131 -4.73 0.33 -13.30
CA LEU A 131 -4.11 -0.62 -14.24
C LEU A 131 -5.15 -1.24 -15.19
N ARG A 132 -6.32 -1.61 -14.69
CA ARG A 132 -7.39 -2.14 -15.52
C ARG A 132 -7.91 -1.13 -16.55
N LEU A 133 -8.05 0.13 -16.15
CA LEU A 133 -8.44 1.22 -17.08
C LEU A 133 -7.37 1.45 -18.15
N SER A 134 -6.10 1.46 -17.78
CA SER A 134 -4.98 1.57 -18.72
C SER A 134 -4.96 0.47 -19.78
N LEU A 135 -5.33 -0.76 -19.42
CA LEU A 135 -5.41 -1.87 -20.36
C LEU A 135 -6.53 -1.67 -21.39
N ILE A 136 -7.65 -1.09 -21.01
CA ILE A 136 -8.80 -0.85 -21.90
C ILE A 136 -8.44 0.18 -22.98
N HIS A 137 -7.71 1.23 -22.61
CA HIS A 137 -7.28 2.25 -23.57
C HIS A 137 -6.31 1.73 -24.65
N ILE A 138 -5.46 0.76 -24.32
CA ILE A 138 -4.54 0.13 -25.27
C ILE A 138 -5.28 -0.80 -26.25
N SER A 139 -6.41 -1.38 -25.86
CA SER A 139 -7.18 -2.34 -26.66
C SER A 139 -8.15 -1.70 -27.64
N GLU A 140 -8.42 -0.41 -27.54
CA GLU A 140 -9.24 0.34 -28.51
C GLU A 140 -8.32 1.06 -29.51
N PRO A 141 -8.24 0.59 -30.80
CA PRO A 141 -7.57 1.38 -31.81
C PRO A 141 -8.36 2.68 -32.01
N THR A 142 -7.69 3.81 -31.83
CA THR A 142 -8.22 5.12 -32.21
C THR A 142 -8.68 5.08 -33.66
N ARG A 143 -9.99 5.15 -33.87
CA ARG A 143 -10.59 5.41 -35.17
C ARG A 143 -10.46 6.89 -35.51
#